data_b672434b10ec8450eb0fd62b3b5eaa10
#
_entry.id   b672434b10ec8450eb0fd62b3b5eaa10
#
_cell.length_a   1.000
_cell.length_b   1.000
_cell.length_c   1.000
_cell.angle_alpha   90.00
_cell.angle_beta   90.00
_cell.angle_gamma   90.00
#
_symmetry.space_group_name_H-M   'P 1'
#
loop_
_entity.id
_entity.type
_entity.pdbx_description
1 polymer ?
#
loop_
_entity_poly.entity_id
_entity_poly.type
_entity_poly.pdbx_seq_one_letter_code
_entity_poly.pdbx_strand_id
1 'polypeptide(L)'
;MLKTFAAVLCAGCLLYAQSGGNSGTIRGTVQDPSGALVANASVEVQNPISHFSQTVHSDSQGNFQIPNLPYNNYHLVISSAGFQTMNQDVDVRSPIPVALKISLKIGTAATTVDVSASGGDLVETDSTAHTDVDRGLFEKMPSDSPSSSVSGMIEHTVPGVSADSNGLFHGLGDHASNSFSVDDQQISDQQSKVFSNQIPLDAVQSLEVIEGAPPAEYGDKTSLVIVATTRSGLGNTTPHGDITTSYGTFGTANTSVNLAYGGDTWGNFISASGLQTGRFLDGPELQVFHDHGNEENIFDRADYKFNANDTMNLNLTYTRSWFQTPNSYDA
;
A
#
# COMPACT_ATOMS: atom_id res chain seq x y z
N MET A 1 8.81 32.17 -25.33
CA MET A 1 8.22 30.91 -24.97
C MET A 1 8.99 30.16 -23.86
N LEU A 2 10.30 29.96 -23.94
CA LEU A 2 11.08 29.28 -22.89
C LEU A 2 11.05 29.96 -21.53
N LYS A 3 11.09 31.34 -21.50
CA LYS A 3 11.02 32.11 -20.25
C LYS A 3 9.64 32.10 -19.59
N THR A 4 8.58 32.00 -20.37
CA THR A 4 7.19 31.87 -19.87
C THR A 4 6.94 30.46 -19.32
N PHE A 5 7.54 29.44 -19.91
CA PHE A 5 7.44 28.07 -19.42
C PHE A 5 8.17 27.89 -18.06
N ALA A 6 9.35 28.49 -17.92
CA ALA A 6 10.09 28.49 -16.65
C ALA A 6 9.36 29.27 -15.54
N ALA A 7 8.68 30.38 -15.86
CA ALA A 7 7.90 31.12 -14.87
C ALA A 7 6.64 30.41 -14.41
N VAL A 8 6.00 29.61 -15.28
CA VAL A 8 4.85 28.77 -14.91
C VAL A 8 5.31 27.59 -14.05
N LEU A 9 6.49 27.02 -14.32
CA LEU A 9 7.06 25.96 -13.51
C LEU A 9 7.45 26.44 -12.10
N CYS A 10 7.99 27.66 -11.98
CA CYS A 10 8.32 28.26 -10.68
C CYS A 10 7.08 28.71 -9.88
N ALA A 11 6.00 29.13 -10.55
CA ALA A 11 4.76 29.48 -9.85
C ALA A 11 4.02 28.28 -9.26
N GLY A 12 4.23 27.08 -9.84
CA GLY A 12 3.69 25.82 -9.30
C GLY A 12 4.32 25.39 -7.97
N CYS A 13 5.53 25.84 -7.66
CA CYS A 13 6.23 25.49 -6.42
C CYS A 13 5.74 26.27 -5.16
N LEU A 14 4.81 27.21 -5.30
CA LEU A 14 4.25 27.97 -4.17
C LEU A 14 2.86 27.48 -3.72
N LEU A 15 2.32 26.47 -4.36
CA LEU A 15 1.14 25.77 -3.86
C LEU A 15 1.64 24.76 -2.82
N TYR A 16 1.66 25.17 -1.56
CA TYR A 16 1.63 24.22 -0.45
C TYR A 16 0.29 23.49 -0.55
N ALA A 17 0.28 22.41 -1.31
CA ALA A 17 -0.81 21.47 -1.25
C ALA A 17 -0.76 20.83 0.15
N GLN A 18 -1.60 21.30 1.04
CA GLN A 18 -1.95 20.58 2.25
C GLN A 18 -2.91 19.46 1.81
N SER A 19 -2.38 18.45 1.13
CA SER A 19 -3.05 17.18 1.08
C SER A 19 -2.85 16.56 2.45
N GLY A 20 -3.92 16.33 3.19
CA GLY A 20 -3.90 15.42 4.32
C GLY A 20 -3.53 14.04 3.74
N GLY A 21 -2.29 13.60 3.96
CA GLY A 21 -1.80 12.35 3.42
C GLY A 21 -2.47 11.15 4.08
N ASN A 22 -2.60 10.04 3.34
CA ASN A 22 -3.17 8.78 3.84
C ASN A 22 -2.09 7.86 4.43
N SER A 23 -0.86 8.31 4.50
CA SER A 23 0.23 7.59 5.11
C SER A 23 1.08 8.51 5.98
N GLY A 24 1.64 7.95 7.02
CA GLY A 24 2.50 8.65 7.94
C GLY A 24 3.94 8.18 7.86
N THR A 25 4.75 8.77 8.73
CA THR A 25 6.18 8.45 8.84
C THR A 25 6.54 8.35 10.31
N ILE A 26 7.24 7.29 10.70
CA ILE A 26 7.95 7.21 11.98
C ILE A 26 9.41 7.53 11.71
N ARG A 27 9.97 8.45 12.48
CA ARG A 27 11.40 8.75 12.46
C ARG A 27 11.97 8.81 13.86
N GLY A 28 13.25 8.54 14.01
CA GLY A 28 13.83 8.60 15.33
C GLY A 28 15.33 8.49 15.33
N THR A 29 15.88 8.54 16.56
CA THR A 29 17.30 8.34 16.80
C THR A 29 17.47 7.28 17.87
N VAL A 30 18.34 6.30 17.63
CA VAL A 30 18.71 5.23 18.56
C VAL A 30 19.98 5.62 19.25
N GLN A 31 19.97 5.61 20.59
CA GLN A 31 21.12 5.94 21.44
C GLN A 31 21.28 4.92 22.56
N ASP A 32 22.46 4.83 23.11
CA ASP A 32 22.74 4.05 24.31
C ASP A 32 22.41 4.83 25.61
N PRO A 33 22.55 4.24 26.80
CA PRO A 33 22.27 4.94 28.07
C PRO A 33 23.16 6.15 28.34
N SER A 34 24.31 6.25 27.69
CA SER A 34 25.22 7.41 27.79
C SER A 34 24.86 8.54 26.83
N GLY A 35 23.92 8.29 25.91
CA GLY A 35 23.53 9.21 24.84
C GLY A 35 24.38 9.08 23.58
N ALA A 36 25.28 8.07 23.49
CA ALA A 36 26.01 7.79 22.27
C ALA A 36 25.09 7.15 21.22
N LEU A 37 25.29 7.52 19.97
CA LEU A 37 24.43 7.10 18.84
C LEU A 37 24.74 5.64 18.48
N VAL A 38 23.70 4.83 18.29
CA VAL A 38 23.81 3.41 17.94
C VAL A 38 23.51 3.25 16.45
N ALA A 39 24.54 2.94 15.68
CA ALA A 39 24.44 2.65 14.26
C ALA A 39 24.01 1.19 14.01
N ASN A 40 23.35 0.96 12.88
CA ASN A 40 22.90 -0.37 12.41
C ASN A 40 22.01 -1.11 13.42
N ALA A 41 21.27 -0.39 14.25
CA ALA A 41 20.21 -0.97 15.07
C ALA A 41 19.04 -1.36 14.14
N SER A 42 18.50 -2.56 14.32
CA SER A 42 17.30 -3.02 13.62
C SER A 42 16.09 -2.39 14.28
N VAL A 43 15.25 -1.74 13.49
CA VAL A 43 13.97 -1.16 13.91
C VAL A 43 12.90 -1.82 13.06
N GLU A 44 12.12 -2.69 13.65
CA GLU A 44 11.00 -3.36 13.03
C GLU A 44 9.71 -2.71 13.50
N VAL A 45 8.86 -2.30 12.57
CA VAL A 45 7.50 -1.84 12.84
C VAL A 45 6.53 -2.96 12.49
N GLN A 46 5.61 -3.25 13.36
CA GLN A 46 4.63 -4.32 13.21
C GLN A 46 3.22 -3.81 13.55
N ASN A 47 2.22 -4.30 12.82
CA ASN A 47 0.83 -4.23 13.22
C ASN A 47 0.26 -5.65 13.27
N PRO A 48 -0.12 -6.16 14.46
CA PRO A 48 -0.58 -7.55 14.60
C PRO A 48 -1.97 -7.79 14.01
N ILE A 49 -2.76 -6.75 13.78
CA ILE A 49 -4.12 -6.84 13.23
C ILE A 49 -4.05 -6.95 11.72
N SER A 50 -3.40 -5.99 11.06
CA SER A 50 -3.22 -5.99 9.60
C SER A 50 -2.10 -6.91 9.12
N HIS A 51 -1.33 -7.51 10.03
CA HIS A 51 -0.13 -8.32 9.76
C HIS A 51 0.98 -7.56 9.02
N PHE A 52 0.92 -6.24 9.03
CA PHE A 52 1.96 -5.40 8.45
C PHE A 52 3.27 -5.55 9.22
N SER A 53 4.38 -5.72 8.53
CA SER A 53 5.72 -5.68 9.11
C SER A 53 6.72 -5.07 8.12
N GLN A 54 7.54 -4.14 8.63
CA GLN A 54 8.62 -3.54 7.87
C GLN A 54 9.83 -3.33 8.77
N THR A 55 11.03 -3.64 8.29
CA THR A 55 12.27 -3.47 9.04
C THR A 55 13.18 -2.45 8.35
N VAL A 56 13.74 -1.52 9.13
CA VAL A 56 14.78 -0.59 8.69
C VAL A 56 15.96 -0.65 9.65
N HIS A 57 17.10 -0.09 9.25
CA HIS A 57 18.28 0.01 10.10
C HIS A 57 18.65 1.47 10.36
N SER A 58 19.17 1.75 11.56
CA SER A 58 19.69 3.08 11.86
C SER A 58 20.97 3.36 11.09
N ASP A 59 21.14 4.60 10.64
CA ASP A 59 22.34 5.08 9.93
C ASP A 59 23.56 5.23 10.84
N SER A 60 24.66 5.72 10.31
CA SER A 60 25.90 5.96 11.08
C SER A 60 25.73 7.01 12.19
N GLN A 61 24.68 7.80 12.16
CA GLN A 61 24.31 8.78 13.17
C GLN A 61 23.17 8.30 14.07
N GLY A 62 22.84 7.00 14.02
CA GLY A 62 21.77 6.41 14.79
C GLY A 62 20.37 6.79 14.37
N ASN A 63 20.19 7.52 13.25
CA ASN A 63 18.87 7.92 12.80
C ASN A 63 18.22 6.81 11.98
N PHE A 64 16.91 6.68 12.11
CA PHE A 64 16.09 5.82 11.27
C PHE A 64 14.83 6.55 10.81
N GLN A 65 14.25 6.08 9.72
CA GLN A 65 12.96 6.56 9.22
C GLN A 65 12.22 5.42 8.54
N ILE A 66 10.94 5.28 8.87
CA ILE A 66 9.99 4.35 8.28
C ILE A 66 8.89 5.19 7.63
N PRO A 67 8.97 5.46 6.34
CA PRO A 67 7.96 6.21 5.60
C PRO A 67 6.84 5.29 5.13
N ASN A 68 5.78 5.91 4.63
CA ASN A 68 4.71 5.23 3.90
C ASN A 68 3.95 4.21 4.77
N LEU A 69 3.73 4.57 6.03
CA LEU A 69 2.97 3.76 6.97
C LEU A 69 1.49 4.12 6.87
N PRO A 70 0.59 3.18 6.61
CA PRO A 70 -0.84 3.39 6.78
C PRO A 70 -1.16 3.96 8.17
N TYR A 71 -2.24 4.72 8.28
CA TYR A 71 -2.66 5.22 9.60
C TYR A 71 -3.13 4.07 10.47
N ASN A 72 -2.39 3.77 11.51
CA ASN A 72 -2.71 2.68 12.43
C ASN A 72 -1.86 2.76 13.71
N ASN A 73 -2.13 1.84 14.64
CA ASN A 73 -1.29 1.58 15.80
C ASN A 73 -0.20 0.60 15.42
N TYR A 74 1.03 0.88 15.82
CA TYR A 74 2.19 0.05 15.50
C TYR A 74 2.99 -0.31 16.74
N HIS A 75 3.55 -1.51 16.73
CA HIS A 75 4.57 -1.94 17.66
C HIS A 75 5.94 -1.82 17.01
N LEU A 76 6.83 -1.05 17.62
CA LEU A 76 8.23 -1.00 17.23
C LEU A 76 9.04 -1.96 18.08
N VAL A 77 9.79 -2.83 17.44
CA VAL A 77 10.77 -3.73 18.05
C VAL A 77 12.15 -3.26 17.65
N ILE A 78 12.90 -2.73 18.60
CA ILE A 78 14.24 -2.18 18.36
C ILE A 78 15.28 -3.10 18.97
N SER A 79 16.22 -3.58 18.16
CA SER A 79 17.28 -4.48 18.60
C SER A 79 18.65 -4.08 18.05
N SER A 80 19.69 -4.27 18.85
CA SER A 80 21.08 -4.09 18.45
C SER A 80 22.00 -4.99 19.26
N ALA A 81 23.10 -5.44 18.66
CA ALA A 81 24.05 -6.32 19.34
C ALA A 81 24.61 -5.67 20.63
N GLY A 82 24.54 -6.38 21.74
CA GLY A 82 24.99 -5.89 23.07
C GLY A 82 23.94 -5.08 23.83
N PHE A 83 22.75 -4.89 23.29
CA PHE A 83 21.65 -4.19 23.95
C PHE A 83 20.45 -5.11 24.18
N GLN A 84 19.60 -4.73 25.12
CA GLN A 84 18.29 -5.36 25.30
C GLN A 84 17.34 -4.91 24.19
N THR A 85 16.55 -5.83 23.68
CA THR A 85 15.46 -5.49 22.75
C THR A 85 14.47 -4.57 23.48
N MET A 86 14.06 -3.50 22.81
CA MET A 86 13.08 -2.54 23.29
C MET A 86 11.84 -2.61 22.44
N ASN A 87 10.67 -2.66 23.09
CA ASN A 87 9.38 -2.57 22.44
C ASN A 87 8.74 -1.21 22.79
N GLN A 88 8.11 -0.58 21.80
CA GLN A 88 7.43 0.70 21.97
C GLN A 88 6.23 0.79 21.04
N ASP A 89 5.08 1.16 21.59
CA ASP A 89 3.87 1.41 20.81
C ASP A 89 3.89 2.82 20.24
N VAL A 90 3.40 2.97 19.01
CA VAL A 90 3.37 4.25 18.30
C VAL A 90 2.09 4.34 17.48
N ASP A 91 1.37 5.43 17.66
CA ASP A 91 0.20 5.81 16.87
C ASP A 91 0.62 6.65 15.66
N VAL A 92 0.26 6.20 14.47
CA VAL A 92 0.40 6.96 13.23
C VAL A 92 -1.00 7.36 12.76
N ARG A 93 -1.37 8.63 12.93
CA ARG A 93 -2.73 9.14 12.67
C ARG A 93 -2.77 10.32 11.71
N SER A 94 -1.63 10.72 11.20
CA SER A 94 -1.53 11.89 10.33
C SER A 94 -0.25 11.86 9.49
N PRO A 95 -0.16 12.65 8.42
CA PRO A 95 1.06 12.76 7.62
C PRO A 95 2.21 13.44 8.38
N ILE A 96 1.95 14.00 9.56
CA ILE A 96 2.99 14.61 10.39
C ILE A 96 3.90 13.52 10.95
N PRO A 97 5.22 13.56 10.68
CA PRO A 97 6.12 12.52 11.15
C PRO A 97 6.13 12.38 12.69
N VAL A 98 5.93 11.17 13.18
CA VAL A 98 6.10 10.84 14.59
C VAL A 98 7.59 10.77 14.88
N ALA A 99 8.08 11.64 15.77
CA ALA A 99 9.51 11.72 16.12
C ALA A 99 9.80 10.99 17.43
N LEU A 100 10.69 10.00 17.39
CA LEU A 100 11.03 9.16 18.53
C LEU A 100 12.50 9.35 18.94
N LYS A 101 12.75 9.24 20.22
CA LYS A 101 14.08 9.16 20.80
C LYS A 101 14.20 7.85 21.59
N ILE A 102 14.90 6.88 21.02
CA ILE A 102 15.03 5.53 21.54
C ILE A 102 16.31 5.43 22.35
N SER A 103 16.23 5.01 23.61
CA SER A 103 17.39 4.76 24.46
C SER A 103 17.44 3.28 24.83
N LEU A 104 18.36 2.55 24.20
CA LEU A 104 18.55 1.12 24.45
C LEU A 104 19.25 0.90 25.78
N LYS A 105 18.89 -0.17 26.50
CA LYS A 105 19.58 -0.61 27.70
C LYS A 105 20.65 -1.63 27.33
N ILE A 106 21.79 -1.62 28.04
CA ILE A 106 22.87 -2.60 27.84
C ILE A 106 22.31 -4.00 28.18
N GLY A 107 22.51 -4.95 27.25
CA GLY A 107 22.11 -6.34 27.45
C GLY A 107 23.09 -7.07 28.39
N THR A 108 22.56 -7.73 29.39
CA THR A 108 23.27 -8.77 30.11
C THR A 108 23.05 -10.10 29.42
N ALA A 109 24.00 -11.03 29.39
CA ALA A 109 24.07 -12.24 28.56
C ALA A 109 22.91 -13.28 28.72
N ALA A 110 21.81 -12.91 29.29
CA ALA A 110 20.59 -13.73 29.45
C ALA A 110 19.35 -12.85 29.39
N THR A 111 18.93 -12.45 28.20
CA THR A 111 17.63 -11.77 28.07
C THR A 111 16.72 -12.58 27.17
N THR A 112 15.75 -13.23 27.79
CA THR A 112 14.57 -13.77 27.10
C THR A 112 13.75 -12.58 26.62
N VAL A 113 13.48 -12.51 25.33
CA VAL A 113 12.54 -11.52 24.79
C VAL A 113 11.15 -12.02 25.15
N ASP A 114 10.53 -11.39 26.13
CA ASP A 114 9.11 -11.64 26.47
C ASP A 114 8.28 -10.69 25.60
N VAL A 115 7.79 -11.19 24.48
CA VAL A 115 6.81 -10.50 23.65
C VAL A 115 5.44 -10.82 24.24
N SER A 116 5.03 -10.05 25.24
CA SER A 116 3.65 -10.09 25.71
C SER A 116 2.82 -9.13 24.86
N ALA A 117 2.12 -9.65 23.85
CA ALA A 117 1.01 -8.94 23.26
C ALA A 117 -0.03 -8.68 24.36
N SER A 118 -0.25 -7.43 24.72
CA SER A 118 -1.34 -7.09 25.63
C SER A 118 -2.67 -7.17 24.85
N GLY A 119 -3.72 -7.69 25.46
CA GLY A 119 -5.03 -7.79 24.78
C GLY A 119 -5.63 -6.43 24.36
N GLY A 120 -5.03 -5.31 24.81
CA GLY A 120 -5.35 -3.95 24.36
C GLY A 120 -4.86 -3.66 22.94
N ASP A 121 -3.86 -4.40 22.46
CA ASP A 121 -3.28 -4.24 21.12
C ASP A 121 -4.20 -4.74 20.00
N LEU A 122 -5.24 -5.48 20.35
CA LEU A 122 -6.24 -6.02 19.41
C LEU A 122 -7.48 -5.10 19.27
N VAL A 123 -7.50 -3.97 19.97
CA VAL A 123 -8.62 -3.04 19.92
C VAL A 123 -8.18 -1.77 19.21
N GLU A 124 -8.68 -1.58 18.02
CA GLU A 124 -8.53 -0.30 17.32
C GLU A 124 -9.34 0.79 18.03
N THR A 125 -8.74 1.96 18.15
CA THR A 125 -9.36 3.13 18.80
C THR A 125 -9.89 4.13 17.77
N ASP A 126 -9.80 3.84 16.47
CA ASP A 126 -10.41 4.67 15.44
C ASP A 126 -11.94 4.59 15.53
N SER A 127 -12.58 5.74 15.40
CA SER A 127 -14.04 5.84 15.43
C SER A 127 -14.69 5.54 14.08
N THR A 128 -13.89 5.42 13.03
CA THR A 128 -14.33 5.16 11.65
C THR A 128 -14.38 3.66 11.41
N ALA A 129 -15.50 3.15 10.92
CA ALA A 129 -15.58 1.75 10.52
C ALA A 129 -14.72 1.55 9.27
N HIS A 130 -13.71 0.70 9.36
CA HIS A 130 -12.80 0.39 8.25
C HIS A 130 -12.31 -1.06 8.34
N THR A 131 -11.77 -1.53 7.23
CA THR A 131 -11.10 -2.83 7.14
C THR A 131 -9.74 -2.63 6.51
N ASP A 132 -8.69 -3.05 7.21
CA ASP A 132 -7.32 -3.05 6.72
C ASP A 132 -6.98 -4.36 6.03
N VAL A 133 -6.40 -4.27 4.85
CA VAL A 133 -5.91 -5.42 4.07
C VAL A 133 -4.47 -5.17 3.67
N ASP A 134 -3.57 -6.00 4.14
CA ASP A 134 -2.14 -5.85 3.89
C ASP A 134 -1.59 -6.82 2.83
N ARG A 135 -0.32 -6.62 2.47
CA ARG A 135 0.38 -7.45 1.48
C ARG A 135 0.43 -8.93 1.87
N GLY A 136 0.59 -9.24 3.15
CA GLY A 136 0.65 -10.62 3.62
C GLY A 136 -0.67 -11.38 3.42
N LEU A 137 -1.79 -10.68 3.41
CA LEU A 137 -3.09 -11.24 3.04
C LEU A 137 -3.23 -11.38 1.53
N PHE A 138 -2.80 -10.38 0.74
CA PHE A 138 -2.83 -10.44 -0.72
C PHE A 138 -2.12 -11.68 -1.28
N GLU A 139 -0.97 -12.03 -0.70
CA GLU A 139 -0.16 -13.18 -1.13
C GLU A 139 -0.79 -14.53 -0.81
N LYS A 140 -1.72 -14.58 0.14
CA LYS A 140 -2.39 -15.80 0.58
C LYS A 140 -3.75 -16.02 -0.07
N MET A 141 -4.34 -14.98 -0.62
CA MET A 141 -5.66 -15.05 -1.23
C MET A 141 -5.56 -15.36 -2.73
N PRO A 142 -6.36 -16.28 -3.24
CA PRO A 142 -6.45 -16.49 -4.67
C PRO A 142 -7.07 -15.26 -5.33
N SER A 143 -6.49 -14.78 -6.40
CA SER A 143 -7.13 -13.79 -7.26
C SER A 143 -8.19 -14.49 -8.12
N ASP A 144 -9.44 -14.16 -7.90
CA ASP A 144 -10.55 -14.93 -8.47
C ASP A 144 -10.89 -14.54 -9.89
N SER A 145 -10.93 -13.27 -10.18
CA SER A 145 -11.31 -12.79 -11.51
C SER A 145 -10.21 -11.96 -12.15
N PRO A 146 -9.84 -12.27 -13.39
CA PRO A 146 -8.90 -11.44 -14.13
C PRO A 146 -9.38 -9.99 -14.29
N SER A 147 -10.70 -9.78 -14.34
CA SER A 147 -11.30 -8.46 -14.52
C SER A 147 -11.47 -7.64 -13.25
N SER A 148 -11.13 -8.18 -12.08
CA SER A 148 -11.46 -7.56 -10.81
C SER A 148 -10.46 -7.83 -9.68
N SER A 149 -9.15 -7.75 -9.94
CA SER A 149 -8.13 -8.16 -8.97
C SER A 149 -8.16 -7.39 -7.65
N VAL A 150 -8.21 -6.05 -7.67
CA VAL A 150 -8.38 -5.26 -6.44
C VAL A 150 -9.82 -5.36 -5.95
N SER A 151 -10.78 -5.33 -6.85
CA SER A 151 -12.20 -5.47 -6.50
C SER A 151 -12.49 -6.82 -5.86
N GLY A 152 -11.98 -7.91 -6.44
CA GLY A 152 -12.13 -9.25 -5.85
C GLY A 152 -11.45 -9.36 -4.48
N MET A 153 -10.30 -8.72 -4.27
CA MET A 153 -9.64 -8.68 -2.98
C MET A 153 -10.52 -8.00 -1.93
N ILE A 154 -11.07 -6.84 -2.25
CA ILE A 154 -11.95 -6.08 -1.34
C ILE A 154 -13.23 -6.87 -1.05
N GLU A 155 -13.85 -7.46 -2.08
CA GLU A 155 -15.07 -8.26 -1.92
C GLU A 155 -14.87 -9.46 -0.97
N HIS A 156 -13.68 -10.07 -0.98
CA HIS A 156 -13.38 -11.22 -0.12
C HIS A 156 -12.98 -10.84 1.30
N THR A 157 -12.52 -9.62 1.52
CA THR A 157 -11.94 -9.19 2.80
C THR A 157 -12.84 -8.21 3.56
N VAL A 158 -13.69 -7.47 2.86
CA VAL A 158 -14.48 -6.38 3.46
C VAL A 158 -15.95 -6.81 3.57
N PRO A 159 -16.49 -6.94 4.79
CA PRO A 159 -17.88 -7.34 4.99
C PRO A 159 -18.87 -6.36 4.37
N GLY A 160 -19.88 -6.87 3.67
CA GLY A 160 -20.94 -6.04 3.10
C GLY A 160 -20.61 -5.31 1.79
N VAL A 161 -19.42 -5.55 1.25
CA VAL A 161 -19.03 -5.06 -0.08
C VAL A 161 -19.18 -6.18 -1.10
N SER A 162 -19.75 -5.87 -2.25
CA SER A 162 -19.79 -6.73 -3.42
C SER A 162 -19.29 -5.96 -4.64
N ALA A 163 -18.86 -6.67 -5.66
CA ALA A 163 -18.49 -6.09 -6.94
C ALA A 163 -19.32 -6.73 -8.06
N ASP A 164 -19.64 -5.97 -9.11
CA ASP A 164 -20.22 -6.54 -10.31
C ASP A 164 -19.15 -7.22 -11.18
N SER A 165 -19.55 -7.87 -12.25
CA SER A 165 -18.63 -8.56 -13.17
C SER A 165 -17.62 -7.62 -13.87
N ASN A 166 -17.85 -6.32 -13.84
CA ASN A 166 -16.92 -5.30 -14.34
C ASN A 166 -15.96 -4.81 -13.24
N GLY A 167 -16.09 -5.29 -12.00
CA GLY A 167 -15.28 -4.89 -10.87
C GLY A 167 -15.70 -3.56 -10.23
N LEU A 168 -16.92 -3.09 -10.49
CA LEU A 168 -17.46 -1.89 -9.86
C LEU A 168 -18.09 -2.24 -8.51
N PHE A 169 -17.77 -1.47 -7.47
CA PHE A 169 -18.19 -1.76 -6.11
C PHE A 169 -19.62 -1.32 -5.78
N HIS A 170 -20.23 -2.12 -4.93
CA HIS A 170 -21.50 -1.87 -4.29
C HIS A 170 -21.31 -2.00 -2.78
N GLY A 171 -20.92 -0.91 -2.13
CA GLY A 171 -20.73 -0.88 -0.68
C GLY A 171 -22.08 -0.90 0.03
N LEU A 172 -22.30 -1.85 0.95
CA LEU A 172 -23.53 -1.98 1.73
C LEU A 172 -24.82 -1.99 0.89
N GLY A 173 -24.73 -2.49 -0.34
CA GLY A 173 -25.84 -2.54 -1.29
C GLY A 173 -26.15 -1.22 -2.02
N ASP A 174 -25.33 -0.21 -1.84
CA ASP A 174 -25.49 1.08 -2.51
C ASP A 174 -24.67 1.15 -3.81
N HIS A 175 -25.25 1.75 -4.85
CA HIS A 175 -24.57 2.12 -6.09
C HIS A 175 -23.90 3.50 -6.02
N ALA A 176 -23.77 4.03 -4.80
CA ALA A 176 -23.30 5.38 -4.57
C ALA A 176 -21.81 5.57 -4.88
N SER A 177 -21.40 6.81 -4.84
CA SER A 177 -20.07 7.28 -5.16
C SER A 177 -19.01 6.68 -4.23
N ASN A 178 -18.31 5.67 -4.73
CA ASN A 178 -17.09 5.18 -4.14
C ASN A 178 -15.94 6.11 -4.50
N SER A 179 -14.91 6.15 -3.69
CA SER A 179 -13.70 6.94 -3.94
C SER A 179 -12.46 6.09 -3.77
N PHE A 180 -11.47 6.37 -4.60
CA PHE A 180 -10.12 5.83 -4.42
C PHE A 180 -9.17 6.95 -4.06
N SER A 181 -8.32 6.69 -3.09
CA SER A 181 -7.16 7.50 -2.78
C SER A 181 -5.91 6.62 -2.92
N VAL A 182 -4.95 7.04 -3.73
CA VAL A 182 -3.70 6.30 -3.95
C VAL A 182 -2.56 7.21 -3.55
N ASP A 183 -1.79 6.82 -2.52
CA ASP A 183 -0.70 7.62 -1.94
C ASP A 183 -1.12 9.09 -1.73
N ASP A 184 -2.25 9.29 -1.05
CA ASP A 184 -2.82 10.60 -0.70
C ASP A 184 -3.42 11.39 -1.88
N GLN A 185 -3.33 10.86 -3.08
CA GLN A 185 -3.95 11.46 -4.24
C GLN A 185 -5.37 10.89 -4.42
N GLN A 186 -6.36 11.71 -4.18
CA GLN A 186 -7.74 11.32 -4.52
C GLN A 186 -7.87 11.16 -6.03
N ILE A 187 -8.25 9.95 -6.43
CA ILE A 187 -8.59 9.62 -7.80
C ILE A 187 -10.11 9.50 -7.83
N SER A 188 -10.76 10.36 -8.58
CA SER A 188 -12.22 10.37 -8.65
C SER A 188 -12.74 9.05 -9.24
N ASP A 189 -13.88 8.62 -8.72
CA ASP A 189 -14.75 7.60 -9.26
C ASP A 189 -14.31 6.14 -9.13
N GLN A 190 -15.22 5.27 -9.49
CA GLN A 190 -15.01 3.83 -9.44
C GLN A 190 -13.90 3.40 -10.40
N GLN A 191 -12.89 2.76 -9.86
CA GLN A 191 -11.85 2.13 -10.65
C GLN A 191 -12.26 0.70 -10.97
N SER A 192 -11.99 0.28 -12.18
CA SER A 192 -12.21 -1.08 -12.63
C SER A 192 -11.13 -1.51 -13.59
N LYS A 193 -10.72 -2.76 -13.49
CA LYS A 193 -9.78 -3.40 -14.40
C LYS A 193 -10.31 -3.38 -15.85
N VAL A 194 -11.59 -3.56 -16.03
CA VAL A 194 -12.25 -3.52 -17.34
C VAL A 194 -12.08 -2.17 -18.03
N PHE A 195 -12.15 -1.08 -17.27
CA PHE A 195 -11.94 0.27 -17.81
C PHE A 195 -10.47 0.72 -17.86
N SER A 196 -9.53 -0.16 -17.53
CA SER A 196 -8.08 0.11 -17.55
C SER A 196 -7.68 1.32 -16.70
N ASN A 197 -8.35 1.53 -15.58
CA ASN A 197 -8.07 2.62 -14.64
C ASN A 197 -7.80 2.15 -13.21
N GLN A 198 -7.84 0.84 -12.96
CA GLN A 198 -7.54 0.28 -11.66
C GLN A 198 -6.03 0.16 -11.43
N ILE A 199 -5.58 0.51 -10.23
CA ILE A 199 -4.20 0.26 -9.84
C ILE A 199 -3.93 -1.26 -9.81
N PRO A 200 -2.80 -1.74 -10.37
CA PRO A 200 -2.47 -3.17 -10.29
C PRO A 200 -2.22 -3.60 -8.84
N LEU A 201 -2.79 -4.73 -8.44
CA LEU A 201 -2.69 -5.25 -7.08
C LEU A 201 -1.21 -5.47 -6.66
N ASP A 202 -0.34 -5.82 -7.60
CA ASP A 202 1.09 -6.00 -7.36
C ASP A 202 1.79 -4.70 -6.92
N ALA A 203 1.25 -3.54 -7.27
CA ALA A 203 1.75 -2.24 -6.85
C ALA A 203 1.27 -1.83 -5.44
N VAL A 204 0.27 -2.52 -4.90
CA VAL A 204 -0.35 -2.15 -3.62
C VAL A 204 0.40 -2.79 -2.45
N GLN A 205 0.73 -2.00 -1.45
CA GLN A 205 1.28 -2.44 -0.17
C GLN A 205 0.18 -2.78 0.83
N SER A 206 -0.81 -1.92 0.92
CA SER A 206 -1.97 -2.08 1.80
C SER A 206 -3.19 -1.35 1.24
N LEU A 207 -4.36 -1.84 1.62
CA LEU A 207 -5.63 -1.18 1.40
C LEU A 207 -6.28 -0.91 2.76
N GLU A 208 -6.81 0.27 2.94
CA GLU A 208 -7.77 0.58 3.99
C GLU A 208 -9.11 0.88 3.30
N VAL A 209 -10.13 0.15 3.67
CA VAL A 209 -11.48 0.33 3.11
C VAL A 209 -12.38 0.91 4.18
N ILE A 210 -12.72 2.18 4.04
CA ILE A 210 -13.58 2.92 4.96
C ILE A 210 -15.02 2.76 4.52
N GLU A 211 -15.87 2.33 5.45
CA GLU A 211 -17.28 2.01 5.20
C GLU A 211 -18.22 3.00 5.88
N GLY A 212 -19.28 3.37 5.21
CA GLY A 212 -20.39 4.13 5.78
C GLY A 212 -20.15 5.63 5.92
N ALA A 213 -19.57 6.10 7.01
CA ALA A 213 -19.38 7.53 7.29
C ALA A 213 -17.88 7.91 7.24
N PRO A 214 -17.33 8.20 6.07
CA PRO A 214 -15.94 8.55 5.95
C PRO A 214 -15.61 9.88 6.66
N PRO A 215 -14.35 10.08 7.10
CA PRO A 215 -13.89 11.34 7.64
C PRO A 215 -14.10 12.52 6.69
N ALA A 216 -14.16 13.73 7.25
CA ALA A 216 -14.47 14.96 6.51
C ALA A 216 -13.51 15.27 5.34
N GLU A 217 -12.30 14.73 5.38
CA GLU A 217 -11.31 14.85 4.28
C GLU A 217 -11.78 14.15 2.98
N TYR A 218 -12.65 13.15 3.10
CA TYR A 218 -13.29 12.48 1.96
C TYR A 218 -14.70 13.03 1.70
N GLY A 219 -14.89 14.34 1.86
CA GLY A 219 -16.16 15.02 1.65
C GLY A 219 -16.84 14.62 0.34
N ASP A 220 -18.16 14.66 0.30
CA ASP A 220 -19.05 14.23 -0.80
C ASP A 220 -19.18 12.70 -1.03
N LYS A 221 -18.45 11.87 -0.30
CA LYS A 221 -18.52 10.41 -0.40
C LYS A 221 -19.41 9.84 0.69
N THR A 222 -20.28 8.92 0.31
CA THR A 222 -21.30 8.37 1.22
C THR A 222 -21.32 6.85 1.30
N SER A 223 -20.46 6.18 0.50
CA SER A 223 -20.41 4.73 0.45
C SER A 223 -19.04 4.21 0.88
N LEU A 224 -18.15 3.97 -0.05
CA LEU A 224 -16.83 3.43 0.23
C LEU A 224 -15.73 4.44 -0.10
N VAL A 225 -14.74 4.50 0.76
CA VAL A 225 -13.45 5.12 0.43
C VAL A 225 -12.36 4.06 0.49
N ILE A 226 -11.74 3.79 -0.62
CA ILE A 226 -10.65 2.82 -0.75
C ILE A 226 -9.33 3.60 -0.77
N VAL A 227 -8.56 3.43 0.28
CA VAL A 227 -7.26 4.07 0.46
C VAL A 227 -6.18 3.04 0.12
N ALA A 228 -5.46 3.25 -0.95
CA ALA A 228 -4.37 2.38 -1.38
C ALA A 228 -3.03 3.03 -1.09
N THR A 229 -2.19 2.35 -0.34
CA THR A 229 -0.78 2.70 -0.17
C THR A 229 0.05 1.85 -1.11
N THR A 230 0.87 2.46 -1.97
CA THR A 230 1.66 1.70 -2.93
C THR A 230 3.01 1.26 -2.35
N ARG A 231 3.58 0.22 -2.95
CA ARG A 231 4.91 -0.27 -2.60
C ARG A 231 5.99 0.75 -2.96
N SER A 232 7.02 0.82 -2.13
CA SER A 232 8.14 1.76 -2.29
C SER A 232 9.47 1.02 -2.27
N GLY A 233 10.46 1.56 -2.98
CA GLY A 233 11.85 1.12 -2.90
C GLY A 233 12.69 1.88 -1.87
N LEU A 234 12.13 2.91 -1.23
CA LEU A 234 12.89 3.74 -0.27
C LEU A 234 13.33 2.90 0.94
N GLY A 235 14.60 3.00 1.30
CA GLY A 235 15.20 2.21 2.38
C GLY A 235 15.69 0.81 1.96
N ASN A 236 15.36 0.34 0.76
CA ASN A 236 15.75 -0.98 0.26
C ASN A 236 17.15 -0.96 -0.36
N THR A 237 18.18 -0.99 0.47
CA THR A 237 19.59 -0.94 0.02
C THR A 237 20.02 -2.20 -0.74
N THR A 238 19.33 -3.32 -0.52
CA THR A 238 19.50 -4.55 -1.30
C THR A 238 18.33 -4.71 -2.24
N PRO A 239 18.56 -4.74 -3.57
CA PRO A 239 17.49 -5.00 -4.52
C PRO A 239 16.80 -6.32 -4.21
N HIS A 240 15.49 -6.31 -4.16
CA HIS A 240 14.68 -7.51 -4.01
C HIS A 240 13.43 -7.42 -4.89
N GLY A 241 12.94 -8.57 -5.29
CA GLY A 241 11.78 -8.65 -6.15
C GLY A 241 11.37 -10.08 -6.35
N ASP A 242 10.29 -10.24 -7.09
CA ASP A 242 9.71 -11.53 -7.40
C ASP A 242 9.27 -11.59 -8.86
N ILE A 243 9.20 -12.80 -9.36
CA ILE A 243 8.58 -13.13 -10.65
C ILE A 243 7.55 -14.20 -10.39
N THR A 244 6.30 -13.91 -10.69
CA THR A 244 5.20 -14.84 -10.56
C THR A 244 4.66 -15.20 -11.93
N THR A 245 4.47 -16.48 -12.19
CA THR A 245 3.84 -16.99 -13.41
C THR A 245 2.81 -18.03 -13.03
N SER A 246 1.61 -17.90 -13.56
CA SER A 246 0.53 -18.87 -13.35
C SER A 246 -0.13 -19.26 -14.66
N TYR A 247 -0.66 -20.48 -14.69
CA TYR A 247 -1.47 -20.97 -15.78
C TYR A 247 -2.67 -21.73 -15.21
N GLY A 248 -3.86 -21.50 -15.74
CA GLY A 248 -5.10 -22.05 -15.20
C GLY A 248 -6.14 -22.39 -16.26
N THR A 249 -7.36 -22.61 -15.79
CA THR A 249 -8.52 -22.91 -16.63
C THR A 249 -8.79 -21.78 -17.63
N PHE A 250 -9.52 -22.09 -18.69
CA PHE A 250 -9.83 -21.16 -19.80
C PHE A 250 -8.60 -20.60 -20.52
N GLY A 251 -7.45 -21.30 -20.43
CA GLY A 251 -6.20 -20.80 -21.01
C GLY A 251 -5.67 -19.52 -20.31
N THR A 252 -6.09 -19.30 -19.06
CA THR A 252 -5.62 -18.15 -18.29
C THR A 252 -4.13 -18.26 -18.01
N ALA A 253 -3.36 -17.30 -18.49
CA ALA A 253 -1.94 -17.17 -18.24
C ALA A 253 -1.66 -15.78 -17.70
N ASN A 254 -0.96 -15.71 -16.58
CA ASN A 254 -0.55 -14.47 -15.94
C ASN A 254 0.94 -14.50 -15.66
N THR A 255 1.62 -13.38 -15.87
CA THR A 255 3.00 -13.19 -15.46
C THR A 255 3.17 -11.81 -14.88
N SER A 256 3.80 -11.71 -13.71
CA SER A 256 4.17 -10.45 -13.09
C SER A 256 5.63 -10.44 -12.67
N VAL A 257 6.23 -9.26 -12.69
CA VAL A 257 7.61 -8.99 -12.27
C VAL A 257 7.58 -7.77 -11.37
N ASN A 258 8.10 -7.89 -10.17
CA ASN A 258 8.20 -6.82 -9.20
C ASN A 258 9.65 -6.62 -8.79
N LEU A 259 10.09 -5.36 -8.65
CA LEU A 259 11.43 -5.02 -8.21
C LEU A 259 11.40 -3.77 -7.33
N ALA A 260 11.97 -3.87 -6.15
CA ALA A 260 12.20 -2.76 -5.23
C ALA A 260 13.70 -2.58 -4.98
N TYR A 261 14.18 -1.36 -5.08
CA TYR A 261 15.56 -1.00 -4.79
C TYR A 261 15.70 0.47 -4.44
N GLY A 262 16.75 0.83 -3.70
CA GLY A 262 16.96 2.23 -3.33
C GLY A 262 18.03 2.40 -2.26
N GLY A 263 17.93 3.47 -1.52
CA GLY A 263 18.79 3.85 -0.41
C GLY A 263 18.02 4.73 0.58
N ASP A 264 18.72 5.39 1.47
CA ASP A 264 18.12 6.20 2.54
C ASP A 264 17.43 7.49 2.04
N THR A 265 17.80 7.95 0.83
CA THR A 265 17.29 9.21 0.29
C THR A 265 16.53 9.06 -1.02
N TRP A 266 16.55 7.91 -1.62
CA TRP A 266 15.84 7.64 -2.87
C TRP A 266 15.41 6.19 -2.92
N GLY A 267 14.35 5.91 -3.65
CA GLY A 267 13.85 4.57 -3.87
C GLY A 267 13.10 4.46 -5.18
N ASN A 268 13.05 3.26 -5.71
CA ASN A 268 12.25 2.94 -6.88
C ASN A 268 11.61 1.58 -6.71
N PHE A 269 10.33 1.51 -7.02
CA PHE A 269 9.56 0.29 -7.10
C PHE A 269 8.94 0.20 -8.49
N ILE A 270 9.20 -0.90 -9.17
CA ILE A 270 8.65 -1.19 -10.48
C ILE A 270 7.85 -2.50 -10.41
N SER A 271 6.66 -2.48 -11.01
CA SER A 271 5.81 -3.64 -11.24
C SER A 271 5.37 -3.66 -12.71
N ALA A 272 5.46 -4.82 -13.33
CA ALA A 272 4.93 -5.05 -14.66
C ALA A 272 4.21 -6.39 -14.71
N SER A 273 2.99 -6.41 -15.23
CA SER A 273 2.20 -7.63 -15.33
C SER A 273 1.46 -7.74 -16.66
N GLY A 274 1.22 -8.97 -17.07
CA GLY A 274 0.42 -9.29 -18.24
C GLY A 274 -0.47 -10.51 -17.98
N LEU A 275 -1.73 -10.38 -18.35
CA LEU A 275 -2.74 -11.43 -18.25
C LEU A 275 -3.36 -11.67 -19.61
N GLN A 276 -3.64 -12.93 -19.92
CA GLN A 276 -4.55 -13.32 -20.98
C GLN A 276 -5.45 -14.44 -20.50
N THR A 277 -6.69 -14.47 -20.97
CA THR A 277 -7.66 -15.51 -20.59
C THR A 277 -8.73 -15.67 -21.66
N GLY A 278 -9.30 -16.86 -21.74
CA GLY A 278 -10.51 -17.13 -22.52
C GLY A 278 -11.81 -16.85 -21.72
N ARG A 279 -11.71 -16.33 -20.47
CA ARG A 279 -12.85 -15.91 -19.66
C ARG A 279 -12.45 -14.62 -18.90
N PHE A 280 -12.56 -13.50 -19.60
CA PHE A 280 -12.12 -12.21 -19.05
C PHE A 280 -13.18 -11.55 -18.18
N LEU A 281 -14.45 -11.64 -18.59
CA LEU A 281 -15.62 -11.22 -17.81
C LEU A 281 -16.37 -12.45 -17.28
N ASP A 282 -17.26 -12.23 -16.33
CA ASP A 282 -18.17 -13.28 -15.89
C ASP A 282 -19.25 -13.48 -16.94
N GLY A 283 -19.17 -14.61 -17.62
CA GLY A 283 -20.16 -14.98 -18.59
C GLY A 283 -21.45 -15.47 -17.92
N PRO A 284 -22.61 -15.36 -18.61
CA PRO A 284 -23.90 -15.79 -18.07
C PRO A 284 -23.99 -17.31 -17.82
N GLU A 285 -23.12 -18.07 -18.45
CA GLU A 285 -23.04 -19.53 -18.35
C GLU A 285 -21.58 -19.99 -18.28
N LEU A 286 -21.35 -21.27 -17.91
CA LEU A 286 -20.00 -21.84 -17.85
C LEU A 286 -19.32 -21.85 -19.24
N GLN A 287 -20.07 -22.14 -20.27
CA GLN A 287 -19.61 -22.07 -21.67
C GLN A 287 -20.23 -20.87 -22.34
N VAL A 288 -19.38 -19.91 -22.69
CA VAL A 288 -19.79 -18.70 -23.39
C VAL A 288 -18.94 -18.54 -24.65
N PHE A 289 -19.46 -17.80 -25.60
CA PHE A 289 -18.75 -17.36 -26.79
C PHE A 289 -18.21 -15.94 -26.57
N HIS A 290 -17.10 -15.60 -27.19
CA HIS A 290 -16.58 -14.24 -27.18
C HIS A 290 -16.28 -13.69 -25.78
N ASP A 291 -15.45 -14.41 -25.00
CA ASP A 291 -15.04 -13.96 -23.66
C ASP A 291 -13.51 -13.90 -23.51
N HIS A 292 -12.79 -13.80 -24.63
CA HIS A 292 -11.35 -13.61 -24.59
C HIS A 292 -10.99 -12.19 -24.14
N GLY A 293 -9.93 -12.07 -23.39
CA GLY A 293 -9.35 -10.78 -23.05
C GLY A 293 -7.91 -10.86 -22.62
N ASN A 294 -7.27 -9.71 -22.61
CA ASN A 294 -5.93 -9.52 -22.10
C ASN A 294 -5.80 -8.20 -21.36
N GLU A 295 -4.81 -8.13 -20.49
CA GLU A 295 -4.48 -6.94 -19.73
C GLU A 295 -2.98 -6.80 -19.59
N GLU A 296 -2.51 -5.57 -19.64
CA GLU A 296 -1.11 -5.20 -19.46
C GLU A 296 -1.06 -4.05 -18.45
N ASN A 297 -0.24 -4.18 -17.42
CA ASN A 297 -0.04 -3.17 -16.40
C ASN A 297 1.45 -2.89 -16.24
N ILE A 298 1.80 -1.62 -16.12
CA ILE A 298 3.11 -1.16 -15.68
C ILE A 298 2.87 -0.10 -14.61
N PHE A 299 3.53 -0.24 -13.48
CA PHE A 299 3.54 0.73 -12.41
C PHE A 299 4.99 1.01 -12.02
N ASP A 300 5.33 2.29 -11.88
CA ASP A 300 6.66 2.74 -11.46
C ASP A 300 6.49 3.86 -10.43
N ARG A 301 7.03 3.63 -9.24
CA ARG A 301 7.08 4.62 -8.17
C ARG A 301 8.53 5.00 -7.90
N ALA A 302 8.82 6.29 -8.03
CA ALA A 302 10.09 6.88 -7.65
C ALA A 302 9.91 7.77 -6.42
N ASP A 303 10.65 7.50 -5.36
CA ASP A 303 10.67 8.26 -4.12
C ASP A 303 11.98 9.04 -4.03
N TYR A 304 11.91 10.28 -3.56
CA TYR A 304 13.09 11.08 -3.25
C TYR A 304 12.89 11.89 -1.97
N LYS A 305 13.78 11.70 -1.01
CA LYS A 305 13.81 12.38 0.27
C LYS A 305 14.79 13.54 0.23
N PHE A 306 14.28 14.76 0.21
CA PHE A 306 15.11 15.98 0.21
C PHE A 306 15.76 16.22 1.57
N ASN A 307 15.02 15.96 2.64
CA ASN A 307 15.45 16.11 4.03
C ASN A 307 14.55 15.29 4.96
N ALA A 308 14.69 15.47 6.27
CA ALA A 308 13.94 14.71 7.26
C ALA A 308 12.40 14.99 7.25
N ASN A 309 11.97 16.10 6.64
CA ASN A 309 10.57 16.53 6.65
C ASN A 309 9.91 16.47 5.25
N ASP A 310 10.73 16.51 4.19
CA ASP A 310 10.24 16.65 2.83
C ASP A 310 10.62 15.42 2.00
N THR A 311 9.61 14.72 1.53
CA THR A 311 9.72 13.58 0.61
C THR A 311 8.83 13.84 -0.60
N MET A 312 9.30 13.49 -1.78
CA MET A 312 8.53 13.51 -3.01
C MET A 312 8.37 12.08 -3.50
N ASN A 313 7.19 11.73 -3.94
CA ASN A 313 6.94 10.53 -4.72
C ASN A 313 6.39 10.89 -6.12
N LEU A 314 6.73 10.06 -7.09
CA LEU A 314 6.21 10.14 -8.44
C LEU A 314 5.71 8.75 -8.82
N ASN A 315 4.41 8.62 -9.05
CA ASN A 315 3.78 7.40 -9.50
C ASN A 315 3.43 7.52 -10.99
N LEU A 316 3.92 6.57 -11.78
CA LEU A 316 3.61 6.44 -13.19
C LEU A 316 2.88 5.11 -13.40
N THR A 317 1.70 5.17 -14.01
CA THR A 317 0.88 4.00 -14.27
C THR A 317 0.52 3.93 -15.75
N TYR A 318 0.71 2.76 -16.34
CA TYR A 318 0.17 2.42 -17.64
C TYR A 318 -0.64 1.15 -17.50
N THR A 319 -1.90 1.20 -17.89
CA THR A 319 -2.81 0.06 -17.87
C THR A 319 -3.54 0.00 -19.20
N ARG A 320 -3.62 -1.20 -19.76
CA ARG A 320 -4.40 -1.47 -20.96
C ARG A 320 -5.14 -2.78 -20.79
N SER A 321 -6.43 -2.78 -21.06
CA SER A 321 -7.24 -3.97 -21.21
C SER A 321 -7.89 -4.04 -22.59
N TRP A 322 -8.05 -5.24 -23.08
CA TRP A 322 -8.84 -5.55 -24.26
C TRP A 322 -9.63 -6.82 -23.98
N PHE A 323 -10.92 -6.81 -24.27
CA PHE A 323 -11.79 -7.94 -24.02
C PHE A 323 -12.97 -7.99 -24.98
N GLN A 324 -13.57 -9.16 -25.07
CA GLN A 324 -14.83 -9.41 -25.74
C GLN A 324 -15.96 -9.40 -24.72
N THR A 325 -17.14 -9.04 -25.16
CA THR A 325 -18.35 -9.16 -24.32
C THR A 325 -18.92 -10.56 -24.47
N PRO A 326 -19.03 -11.33 -23.37
CA PRO A 326 -19.50 -12.71 -23.43
C PRO A 326 -20.97 -12.79 -23.82
N ASN A 327 -21.31 -13.79 -24.62
CA ASN A 327 -22.67 -14.20 -24.93
C ASN A 327 -22.77 -15.73 -24.97
N SER A 328 -23.96 -16.24 -24.65
CA SER A 328 -24.25 -17.69 -24.68
C SER A 328 -24.77 -18.16 -26.04
N TYR A 329 -25.16 -17.24 -26.91
CA TYR A 329 -25.70 -17.54 -28.25
C TYR A 329 -25.00 -16.69 -29.29
N ASP A 330 -24.60 -17.30 -30.39
CA ASP A 330 -24.34 -16.57 -31.63
C ASP A 330 -25.68 -16.13 -32.20
N ALA A 331 -25.93 -14.84 -32.13
CA ALA A 331 -27.15 -14.24 -32.69
C ALA A 331 -27.02 -14.03 -34.20
#